data_08002991bb4b92799facd720a33a7ea3
#
_entry.id   08002991bb4b92799facd720a33a7ea3
#
_cell.length_a   1.000
_cell.length_b   1.000
_cell.length_c   1.000
_cell.angle_alpha   90.00
_cell.angle_beta   90.00
_cell.angle_gamma   90.00
#
_symmetry.space_group_name_H-M   'P 1'
#
loop_
_entity.id
_entity.type
_entity.pdbx_description
1 polymer ?
#
loop_
_entity_poly.entity_id
_entity_poly.type
_entity_poly.pdbx_seq_one_letter_code
_entity_poly.pdbx_strand_id
1 'polypeptide(L)'
;MSDHGECDFRWLERGEGEPVLFLHGLVGRMHDWDATLDRLSASCRPMALALPMFEPWLPEPTIEALADHVRGFLDALEIPRLILGGNSLGGHVALRVALAAPERVAGLVLTGSSGLFERSFTRGVPHRPSEAFVREKMEEIFYDPELVTPEWVESVRRLVTAPTSAMRILRFARAARRDNVEARLHELRPPTLLVWGREDRITPPEVAERFQRLIPDAELLYLSACGHAPMLEWPDRFSAAVAWWLKASRDRRATPALAMGSAPLGSTR
;
A
#
# COMPACT_ATOMS: atom_id res chain seq x y z
N MET A 1 -8.29 -22.14 -17.95
CA MET A 1 -8.84 -20.84 -18.36
C MET A 1 -10.31 -20.87 -17.95
N SER A 2 -10.61 -20.43 -16.77
CA SER A 2 -11.98 -20.33 -16.25
C SER A 2 -12.52 -18.95 -16.61
N ASP A 3 -13.58 -18.99 -17.40
CA ASP A 3 -14.38 -17.86 -17.83
C ASP A 3 -15.13 -17.28 -16.61
N HIS A 4 -14.48 -16.36 -15.89
CA HIS A 4 -15.11 -15.54 -14.88
C HIS A 4 -15.27 -14.15 -15.49
N GLY A 5 -16.51 -13.82 -15.85
CA GLY A 5 -16.89 -12.63 -16.58
C GLY A 5 -16.18 -11.35 -16.11
N GLU A 6 -15.52 -10.71 -17.04
CA GLU A 6 -15.16 -9.29 -17.16
C GLU A 6 -14.15 -8.64 -16.21
N CYS A 7 -13.62 -9.28 -15.19
CA CYS A 7 -12.48 -8.74 -14.42
C CYS A 7 -11.23 -9.57 -14.68
N ASP A 8 -10.36 -9.08 -15.57
CA ASP A 8 -9.05 -9.69 -15.82
C ASP A 8 -8.08 -9.26 -14.71
N PHE A 9 -7.92 -10.11 -13.68
CA PHE A 9 -6.94 -9.88 -12.60
C PHE A 9 -5.55 -10.23 -13.10
N ARG A 10 -4.63 -9.29 -13.00
CA ARG A 10 -3.20 -9.49 -13.28
C ARG A 10 -2.42 -9.34 -11.98
N TRP A 11 -1.69 -10.38 -11.59
CA TRP A 11 -0.88 -10.37 -10.38
C TRP A 11 0.41 -11.16 -10.54
N LEU A 12 1.33 -10.87 -9.65
CA LEU A 12 2.54 -11.66 -9.41
C LEU A 12 2.41 -12.38 -8.09
N GLU A 13 3.03 -13.54 -7.99
CA GLU A 13 3.02 -14.37 -6.79
C GLU A 13 4.34 -15.12 -6.66
N ARG A 14 4.81 -15.28 -5.42
CA ARG A 14 5.99 -16.05 -5.04
C ARG A 14 5.71 -16.83 -3.76
N GLY A 15 6.54 -17.85 -3.48
CA GLY A 15 6.50 -18.59 -2.22
C GLY A 15 5.18 -19.28 -1.92
N GLU A 16 5.04 -19.71 -0.66
CA GLU A 16 3.86 -20.42 -0.14
C GLU A 16 3.54 -19.94 1.28
N GLY A 17 2.38 -20.33 1.82
CA GLY A 17 1.97 -20.06 3.20
C GLY A 17 1.03 -18.88 3.36
N GLU A 18 1.22 -18.04 4.39
CA GLU A 18 0.32 -16.91 4.68
C GLU A 18 0.31 -15.88 3.55
N PRO A 19 -0.86 -15.58 2.97
CA PRO A 19 -0.95 -14.64 1.86
C PRO A 19 -0.69 -13.20 2.31
N VAL A 20 0.18 -12.50 1.57
CA VAL A 20 0.51 -11.09 1.76
C VAL A 20 0.37 -10.39 0.42
N LEU A 21 -0.61 -9.50 0.26
CA LEU A 21 -0.88 -8.80 -1.00
C LEU A 21 -0.37 -7.37 -0.93
N PHE A 22 0.40 -6.95 -1.93
CA PHE A 22 0.90 -5.59 -2.08
C PHE A 22 0.23 -4.85 -3.24
N LEU A 23 -0.11 -3.58 -3.00
CA LEU A 23 -0.77 -2.67 -3.93
C LEU A 23 0.14 -1.50 -4.28
N HIS A 24 0.30 -1.22 -5.57
CA HIS A 24 1.16 -0.15 -6.06
C HIS A 24 0.49 1.24 -6.02
N GLY A 25 1.31 2.30 -6.14
CA GLY A 25 0.86 3.69 -6.17
C GLY A 25 0.26 4.14 -7.51
N LEU A 26 -0.09 5.43 -7.61
CA LEU A 26 -0.85 6.02 -8.72
C LEU A 26 -0.22 5.84 -10.11
N VAL A 27 1.10 5.94 -10.23
CA VAL A 27 1.86 5.71 -11.47
C VAL A 27 2.77 4.49 -11.36
N GLY A 28 2.59 3.72 -10.30
CA GLY A 28 3.34 2.49 -10.03
C GLY A 28 2.78 1.29 -10.79
N ARG A 29 3.46 0.17 -10.64
CA ARG A 29 3.14 -1.11 -11.28
C ARG A 29 3.29 -2.24 -10.27
N MET A 30 2.65 -3.39 -10.50
CA MET A 30 2.85 -4.58 -9.67
C MET A 30 4.33 -5.01 -9.60
N HIS A 31 5.11 -4.77 -10.67
CA HIS A 31 6.55 -5.06 -10.74
C HIS A 31 7.41 -4.20 -9.81
N ASP A 32 6.89 -3.11 -9.26
CA ASP A 32 7.59 -2.31 -8.24
C ASP A 32 7.80 -3.11 -6.94
N TRP A 33 7.11 -4.24 -6.80
CA TRP A 33 7.21 -5.16 -5.69
C TRP A 33 8.09 -6.40 -5.94
N ASP A 34 8.64 -6.61 -7.15
CA ASP A 34 9.39 -7.81 -7.53
C ASP A 34 10.46 -8.17 -6.49
N ALA A 35 11.31 -7.19 -6.14
CA ALA A 35 12.37 -7.41 -5.16
C ALA A 35 11.84 -7.76 -3.74
N THR A 36 10.68 -7.22 -3.35
CA THR A 36 10.02 -7.55 -2.09
C THR A 36 9.43 -8.96 -2.13
N LEU A 37 8.78 -9.34 -3.25
CA LEU A 37 8.21 -10.67 -3.42
C LEU A 37 9.29 -11.75 -3.34
N ASP A 38 10.42 -11.55 -4.04
CA ASP A 38 11.53 -12.49 -4.03
C ASP A 38 12.10 -12.70 -2.61
N ARG A 39 12.27 -11.61 -1.84
CA ARG A 39 12.83 -11.67 -0.49
C ARG A 39 11.89 -12.27 0.56
N LEU A 40 10.59 -12.06 0.40
CA LEU A 40 9.58 -12.58 1.32
C LEU A 40 9.14 -14.02 1.00
N SER A 41 9.48 -14.55 -0.19
CA SER A 41 9.02 -15.85 -0.68
C SER A 41 9.35 -17.04 0.23
N ALA A 42 10.45 -16.96 1.00
CA ALA A 42 10.82 -17.98 1.97
C ALA A 42 9.99 -17.92 3.28
N SER A 43 9.27 -16.85 3.52
CA SER A 43 8.58 -16.59 4.79
C SER A 43 7.05 -16.58 4.68
N CYS A 44 6.52 -16.31 3.51
CA CYS A 44 5.08 -16.18 3.26
C CYS A 44 4.78 -16.39 1.77
N ARG A 45 3.51 -16.24 1.38
CA ARG A 45 3.03 -16.22 0.00
C ARG A 45 2.81 -14.75 -0.43
N PRO A 46 3.88 -14.01 -0.81
CA PRO A 46 3.74 -12.63 -1.22
C PRO A 46 3.19 -12.52 -2.63
N MET A 47 2.25 -11.58 -2.82
CA MET A 47 1.58 -11.29 -4.07
C MET A 47 1.62 -9.78 -4.35
N ALA A 48 1.55 -9.39 -5.62
CA ALA A 48 1.36 -8.00 -6.04
C ALA A 48 0.27 -7.94 -7.11
N LEU A 49 -0.79 -7.16 -6.88
CA LEU A 49 -1.92 -7.01 -7.78
C LEU A 49 -1.78 -5.74 -8.62
N ALA A 50 -2.02 -5.85 -9.92
CA ALA A 50 -2.17 -4.70 -10.78
C ALA A 50 -3.52 -4.02 -10.50
N LEU A 51 -3.49 -2.77 -10.03
CA LEU A 51 -4.71 -1.98 -9.88
C LEU A 51 -5.18 -1.48 -11.26
N PRO A 52 -6.47 -1.61 -11.61
CA PRO A 52 -6.99 -1.38 -12.95
C PRO A 52 -7.20 0.12 -13.25
N MET A 53 -6.22 0.96 -12.88
CA MET A 53 -6.36 2.42 -12.97
C MET A 53 -6.54 2.92 -14.40
N PHE A 54 -6.05 2.19 -15.39
CA PHE A 54 -6.10 2.58 -16.80
C PHE A 54 -7.03 1.71 -17.64
N GLU A 55 -7.68 0.75 -17.02
CA GLU A 55 -8.57 -0.18 -17.72
C GLU A 55 -9.92 0.49 -18.06
N PRO A 56 -10.40 0.33 -19.31
CA PRO A 56 -11.63 1.00 -19.75
C PRO A 56 -12.90 0.48 -19.07
N TRP A 57 -12.86 -0.75 -18.58
CA TRP A 57 -13.99 -1.35 -17.85
C TRP A 57 -14.16 -0.82 -16.42
N LEU A 58 -13.18 -0.08 -15.86
CA LEU A 58 -13.35 0.60 -14.58
C LEU A 58 -13.95 2.00 -14.84
N PRO A 59 -15.28 2.21 -14.74
CA PRO A 59 -15.92 3.45 -15.18
C PRO A 59 -15.58 4.63 -14.27
N GLU A 60 -15.59 4.40 -12.97
CA GLU A 60 -15.40 5.45 -11.96
C GLU A 60 -14.00 5.37 -11.33
N PRO A 61 -13.13 6.37 -11.54
CA PRO A 61 -11.81 6.42 -10.93
C PRO A 61 -11.89 6.88 -9.47
N THR A 62 -12.36 6.00 -8.60
CA THR A 62 -12.49 6.22 -7.14
C THR A 62 -11.65 5.23 -6.36
N ILE A 63 -11.31 5.59 -5.10
CA ILE A 63 -10.58 4.68 -4.21
C ILE A 63 -11.45 3.45 -3.87
N GLU A 64 -12.75 3.65 -3.70
CA GLU A 64 -13.69 2.56 -3.45
C GLU A 64 -13.74 1.55 -4.59
N ALA A 65 -13.77 2.00 -5.86
CA ALA A 65 -13.76 1.10 -7.01
C ALA A 65 -12.48 0.24 -7.07
N LEU A 66 -11.33 0.79 -6.65
CA LEU A 66 -10.10 0.01 -6.51
C LEU A 66 -10.17 -0.96 -5.32
N ALA A 67 -10.79 -0.56 -4.21
CA ALA A 67 -11.01 -1.44 -3.06
C ALA A 67 -11.97 -2.60 -3.42
N ASP A 68 -13.02 -2.33 -4.21
CA ASP A 68 -13.92 -3.36 -4.74
C ASP A 68 -13.17 -4.36 -5.64
N HIS A 69 -12.26 -3.86 -6.50
CA HIS A 69 -11.42 -4.72 -7.32
C HIS A 69 -10.53 -5.65 -6.48
N VAL A 70 -9.95 -5.13 -5.39
CA VAL A 70 -9.16 -5.95 -4.45
C VAL A 70 -10.05 -7.01 -3.79
N ARG A 71 -11.25 -6.65 -3.33
CA ARG A 71 -12.20 -7.60 -2.72
C ARG A 71 -12.60 -8.69 -3.72
N GLY A 72 -12.93 -8.30 -4.95
CA GLY A 72 -13.24 -9.25 -6.02
C GLY A 72 -12.07 -10.20 -6.34
N PHE A 73 -10.83 -9.71 -6.32
CA PHE A 73 -9.63 -10.55 -6.46
C PHE A 73 -9.52 -11.60 -5.33
N LEU A 74 -9.77 -11.19 -4.09
CA LEU A 74 -9.76 -12.11 -2.96
C LEU A 74 -10.84 -13.19 -3.06
N ASP A 75 -12.01 -12.81 -3.55
CA ASP A 75 -13.12 -13.75 -3.75
C ASP A 75 -12.82 -14.72 -4.89
N ALA A 76 -12.28 -14.24 -6.01
CA ALA A 76 -11.92 -15.08 -7.17
C ALA A 76 -10.82 -16.12 -6.86
N LEU A 77 -9.90 -15.79 -5.93
CA LEU A 77 -8.85 -16.71 -5.48
C LEU A 77 -9.20 -17.48 -4.19
N GLU A 78 -10.44 -17.31 -3.71
CA GLU A 78 -10.91 -17.96 -2.47
C GLU A 78 -9.98 -17.69 -1.26
N ILE A 79 -9.40 -16.46 -1.21
CA ILE A 79 -8.53 -16.05 -0.08
C ILE A 79 -9.44 -15.48 1.02
N PRO A 80 -9.68 -16.20 2.11
CA PRO A 80 -10.62 -15.73 3.14
C PRO A 80 -10.05 -14.56 3.94
N ARG A 81 -8.74 -14.53 4.15
CA ARG A 81 -8.05 -13.53 4.96
C ARG A 81 -6.58 -13.45 4.59
N LEU A 82 -6.01 -12.23 4.60
CA LEU A 82 -4.61 -11.99 4.23
C LEU A 82 -4.02 -10.79 4.99
N ILE A 83 -2.72 -10.63 4.88
CA ILE A 83 -2.05 -9.37 5.18
C ILE A 83 -2.10 -8.50 3.92
N LEU A 84 -2.54 -7.25 4.07
CA LEU A 84 -2.68 -6.33 2.95
C LEU A 84 -1.68 -5.19 3.10
N GLY A 85 -0.87 -4.96 2.07
CA GLY A 85 0.12 -3.89 2.05
C GLY A 85 -0.08 -2.97 0.87
N GLY A 86 0.52 -1.77 0.94
CA GLY A 86 0.51 -0.87 -0.20
C GLY A 86 1.35 0.38 -0.01
N ASN A 87 1.75 0.94 -1.16
CA ASN A 87 2.47 2.20 -1.24
C ASN A 87 1.54 3.30 -1.77
N SER A 88 1.61 4.48 -1.15
CA SER A 88 0.91 5.68 -1.63
C SER A 88 -0.61 5.42 -1.82
N LEU A 89 -1.14 5.58 -3.03
CA LEU A 89 -2.52 5.24 -3.38
C LEU A 89 -2.88 3.79 -3.02
N GLY A 90 -1.94 2.84 -3.22
CA GLY A 90 -2.15 1.44 -2.86
C GLY A 90 -2.35 1.24 -1.36
N GLY A 91 -1.63 2.01 -0.53
CA GLY A 91 -1.84 2.04 0.91
C GLY A 91 -3.23 2.59 1.29
N HIS A 92 -3.69 3.63 0.59
CA HIS A 92 -5.04 4.16 0.77
C HIS A 92 -6.12 3.13 0.42
N VAL A 93 -5.95 2.42 -0.70
CA VAL A 93 -6.85 1.31 -1.09
C VAL A 93 -6.85 0.23 -0.01
N ALA A 94 -5.68 -0.15 0.52
CA ALA A 94 -5.57 -1.13 1.60
C ALA A 94 -6.34 -0.70 2.87
N LEU A 95 -6.24 0.59 3.25
CA LEU A 95 -7.01 1.15 4.36
C LEU A 95 -8.53 1.05 4.10
N ARG A 96 -8.99 1.37 2.87
CA ARG A 96 -10.42 1.27 2.52
C ARG A 96 -10.92 -0.16 2.57
N VAL A 97 -10.15 -1.13 2.08
CA VAL A 97 -10.49 -2.56 2.21
C VAL A 97 -10.59 -2.96 3.68
N ALA A 98 -9.61 -2.59 4.51
CA ALA A 98 -9.60 -2.94 5.93
C ALA A 98 -10.75 -2.30 6.73
N LEU A 99 -11.19 -1.10 6.35
CA LEU A 99 -12.35 -0.43 6.96
C LEU A 99 -13.70 -0.98 6.49
N ALA A 100 -13.77 -1.52 5.26
CA ALA A 100 -15.00 -2.06 4.69
C ALA A 100 -15.21 -3.55 5.00
N ALA A 101 -14.11 -4.33 5.10
CA ALA A 101 -14.12 -5.77 5.32
C ALA A 101 -13.01 -6.19 6.30
N PRO A 102 -13.10 -5.78 7.59
CA PRO A 102 -12.04 -6.00 8.58
C PRO A 102 -11.76 -7.48 8.84
N GLU A 103 -12.73 -8.36 8.62
CA GLU A 103 -12.59 -9.83 8.73
C GLU A 103 -11.65 -10.40 7.65
N ARG A 104 -11.53 -9.73 6.51
CA ARG A 104 -10.67 -10.15 5.38
C ARG A 104 -9.20 -9.76 5.59
N VAL A 105 -8.89 -8.84 6.52
CA VAL A 105 -7.55 -8.29 6.71
C VAL A 105 -6.98 -8.74 8.05
N ALA A 106 -5.91 -9.53 7.99
CA ALA A 106 -5.19 -10.06 9.16
C ALA A 106 -4.15 -9.08 9.71
N GLY A 107 -3.69 -8.14 8.89
CA GLY A 107 -2.71 -7.11 9.22
C GLY A 107 -2.54 -6.15 8.06
N LEU A 108 -1.99 -4.97 8.33
CA LEU A 108 -1.68 -3.96 7.33
C LEU A 108 -0.18 -3.66 7.28
N VAL A 109 0.36 -3.42 6.07
CA VAL A 109 1.72 -2.91 5.84
C VAL A 109 1.62 -1.68 4.95
N LEU A 110 1.82 -0.50 5.53
CA LEU A 110 1.66 0.77 4.82
C LEU A 110 3.01 1.47 4.64
N THR A 111 3.27 1.96 3.44
CA THR A 111 4.47 2.74 3.14
C THR A 111 4.13 3.94 2.26
N GLY A 112 4.54 5.14 2.66
CA GLY A 112 4.19 6.37 1.93
C GLY A 112 2.69 6.52 1.67
N SER A 113 1.81 5.99 2.53
CA SER A 113 0.37 5.89 2.24
C SER A 113 -0.31 7.25 2.13
N SER A 114 -1.16 7.43 1.11
CA SER A 114 -2.17 8.48 1.10
C SER A 114 -3.38 8.10 1.97
N GLY A 115 -4.41 8.97 2.01
CA GLY A 115 -5.61 8.77 2.84
C GLY A 115 -5.73 9.77 3.98
N LEU A 116 -4.68 10.51 4.30
CA LEU A 116 -4.68 11.68 5.19
C LEU A 116 -4.32 12.94 4.39
N PHE A 117 -3.09 13.36 4.50
CA PHE A 117 -2.53 14.49 3.78
C PHE A 117 -1.41 14.01 2.87
N GLU A 118 -1.38 14.55 1.65
CA GLU A 118 -0.26 14.38 0.73
C GLU A 118 0.04 15.71 0.04
N ARG A 119 1.31 15.98 -0.24
CA ARG A 119 1.68 17.11 -1.08
C ARG A 119 1.22 16.84 -2.50
N SER A 120 0.64 17.84 -3.14
CA SER A 120 0.07 17.67 -4.48
C SER A 120 1.16 17.38 -5.52
N PHE A 121 1.31 16.14 -5.89
CA PHE A 121 2.18 15.70 -6.99
C PHE A 121 1.67 16.19 -8.38
N THR A 122 0.37 16.45 -8.51
CA THR A 122 -0.23 16.88 -9.77
C THR A 122 -0.34 18.39 -9.94
N ARG A 123 0.11 19.17 -8.95
CA ARG A 123 0.01 20.63 -9.01
C ARG A 123 1.05 21.18 -9.99
N GLY A 124 0.59 21.99 -10.95
CA GLY A 124 1.49 22.64 -11.93
C GLY A 124 1.93 21.73 -13.07
N VAL A 125 1.35 20.52 -13.22
CA VAL A 125 1.66 19.64 -14.35
C VAL A 125 1.15 20.28 -15.64
N PRO A 126 2.03 20.59 -16.62
CA PRO A 126 1.63 21.15 -17.90
C PRO A 126 0.83 20.12 -18.70
N HIS A 127 -0.01 20.61 -19.64
CA HIS A 127 -0.81 19.73 -20.51
C HIS A 127 0.03 18.73 -21.33
N ARG A 128 1.27 19.11 -21.66
CA ARG A 128 2.27 18.25 -22.32
C ARG A 128 3.59 18.37 -21.55
N PRO A 129 3.81 17.56 -20.51
CA PRO A 129 5.03 17.62 -19.74
C PRO A 129 6.24 17.20 -20.60
N SER A 130 7.33 17.98 -20.50
CA SER A 130 8.59 17.62 -21.11
C SER A 130 9.22 16.43 -20.36
N GLU A 131 10.19 15.77 -20.98
CA GLU A 131 10.97 14.72 -20.33
C GLU A 131 11.64 15.23 -19.06
N ALA A 132 12.27 16.42 -19.12
CA ALA A 132 12.93 17.04 -17.98
C ALA A 132 11.95 17.29 -16.82
N PHE A 133 10.73 17.76 -17.12
CA PHE A 133 9.69 17.94 -16.10
C PHE A 133 9.27 16.61 -15.46
N VAL A 134 9.09 15.55 -16.27
CA VAL A 134 8.73 14.23 -15.77
C VAL A 134 9.84 13.67 -14.87
N ARG A 135 11.10 13.80 -15.32
CA ARG A 135 12.28 13.41 -14.55
C ARG A 135 12.31 14.10 -13.20
N GLU A 136 12.21 15.44 -13.17
CA GLU A 136 12.20 16.23 -11.94
C GLU A 136 11.11 15.72 -10.97
N LYS A 137 9.90 15.45 -11.47
CA LYS A 137 8.80 14.94 -10.66
C LYS A 137 9.02 13.51 -10.15
N MET A 138 9.70 12.67 -10.91
CA MET A 138 10.08 11.34 -10.46
C MET A 138 11.19 11.39 -9.42
N GLU A 139 12.17 12.29 -9.58
CA GLU A 139 13.24 12.49 -8.60
C GLU A 139 12.71 13.02 -7.24
N GLU A 140 11.59 13.73 -7.21
CA GLU A 140 10.93 14.11 -5.95
C GLU A 140 10.44 12.91 -5.11
N ILE A 141 10.21 11.74 -5.76
CA ILE A 141 9.73 10.52 -5.12
C ILE A 141 10.85 9.85 -4.31
N PHE A 142 12.10 9.93 -4.80
CA PHE A 142 13.23 9.20 -4.25
C PHE A 142 14.18 10.10 -3.47
N TYR A 143 14.88 9.50 -2.51
CA TYR A 143 16.04 10.14 -1.87
C TYR A 143 17.23 10.18 -2.83
N ASP A 144 17.48 9.05 -3.52
CA ASP A 144 18.53 8.92 -4.51
C ASP A 144 17.97 9.14 -5.93
N PRO A 145 18.24 10.26 -6.58
CA PRO A 145 17.77 10.55 -7.93
C PRO A 145 18.35 9.62 -9.01
N GLU A 146 19.45 8.91 -8.74
CA GLU A 146 20.08 7.98 -9.70
C GLU A 146 19.20 6.75 -9.97
N LEU A 147 18.24 6.46 -9.11
CA LEU A 147 17.22 5.42 -9.35
C LEU A 147 16.30 5.74 -10.54
N VAL A 148 16.22 7.02 -10.93
CA VAL A 148 15.34 7.47 -12.02
C VAL A 148 16.05 7.33 -13.37
N THR A 149 15.94 6.13 -13.98
CA THR A 149 16.57 5.85 -15.27
C THR A 149 15.87 6.55 -16.44
N PRO A 150 16.58 6.83 -17.56
CA PRO A 150 15.97 7.40 -18.75
C PRO A 150 14.78 6.59 -19.29
N GLU A 151 14.89 5.25 -19.28
CA GLU A 151 13.86 4.33 -19.75
C GLU A 151 12.60 4.43 -18.90
N TRP A 152 12.78 4.58 -17.59
CA TRP A 152 11.65 4.75 -16.67
C TRP A 152 10.97 6.10 -16.86
N VAL A 153 11.75 7.18 -17.00
CA VAL A 153 11.21 8.51 -17.34
C VAL A 153 10.40 8.47 -18.62
N GLU A 154 10.90 7.84 -19.68
CA GLU A 154 10.16 7.71 -20.94
C GLU A 154 8.89 6.89 -20.79
N SER A 155 8.92 5.82 -20.00
CA SER A 155 7.72 5.02 -19.68
C SER A 155 6.64 5.84 -18.98
N VAL A 156 7.01 6.62 -17.96
CA VAL A 156 6.08 7.51 -17.25
C VAL A 156 5.62 8.64 -18.15
N ARG A 157 6.52 9.22 -18.97
CA ARG A 157 6.17 10.28 -19.92
C ARG A 157 5.09 9.83 -20.90
N ARG A 158 5.21 8.61 -21.47
CA ARG A 158 4.17 8.04 -22.36
C ARG A 158 2.83 7.93 -21.64
N LEU A 159 2.85 7.49 -20.39
CA LEU A 159 1.64 7.34 -19.58
C LEU A 159 0.97 8.70 -19.32
N VAL A 160 1.73 9.70 -18.88
CA VAL A 160 1.19 11.02 -18.50
C VAL A 160 0.86 11.93 -19.70
N THR A 161 1.38 11.61 -20.89
CA THR A 161 1.07 12.34 -22.14
C THR A 161 -0.06 11.72 -22.95
N ALA A 162 -0.42 10.45 -22.71
CA ALA A 162 -1.57 9.82 -23.31
C ALA A 162 -2.87 10.42 -22.72
N PRO A 163 -3.75 11.04 -23.54
CA PRO A 163 -4.88 11.83 -23.02
C PRO A 163 -5.79 11.07 -22.04
N THR A 164 -6.08 9.81 -22.34
CA THR A 164 -6.94 8.97 -21.51
C THR A 164 -6.28 8.69 -20.16
N SER A 165 -5.00 8.28 -20.17
CA SER A 165 -4.25 7.97 -18.93
C SER A 165 -4.03 9.21 -18.09
N ALA A 166 -3.64 10.34 -18.70
CA ALA A 166 -3.47 11.63 -18.02
C ALA A 166 -4.75 12.06 -17.29
N MET A 167 -5.90 11.94 -17.97
CA MET A 167 -7.20 12.27 -17.36
C MET A 167 -7.50 11.36 -16.16
N ARG A 168 -7.24 10.04 -16.28
CA ARG A 168 -7.48 9.08 -15.21
C ARG A 168 -6.56 9.33 -14.02
N ILE A 169 -5.27 9.62 -14.24
CA ILE A 169 -4.32 10.01 -13.18
C ILE A 169 -4.86 11.20 -12.39
N LEU A 170 -5.30 12.26 -13.08
CA LEU A 170 -5.86 13.45 -12.44
C LEU A 170 -7.14 13.15 -11.65
N ARG A 171 -8.00 12.27 -12.16
CA ARG A 171 -9.23 11.86 -11.47
C ARG A 171 -8.92 11.05 -10.20
N PHE A 172 -8.01 10.06 -10.27
CA PHE A 172 -7.59 9.31 -9.10
C PHE A 172 -6.88 10.18 -8.06
N ALA A 173 -5.99 11.09 -8.47
CA ALA A 173 -5.35 12.02 -7.55
C ALA A 173 -6.37 12.94 -6.84
N ARG A 174 -7.44 13.37 -7.53
CA ARG A 174 -8.53 14.12 -6.93
C ARG A 174 -9.39 13.26 -6.01
N ALA A 175 -9.68 12.01 -6.42
CA ALA A 175 -10.43 11.06 -5.60
C ALA A 175 -9.70 10.77 -4.30
N ALA A 176 -8.39 10.46 -4.35
CA ALA A 176 -7.58 10.21 -3.16
C ALA A 176 -7.60 11.38 -2.16
N ARG A 177 -7.52 12.63 -2.65
CA ARG A 177 -7.58 13.81 -1.78
C ARG A 177 -8.97 14.08 -1.17
N ARG A 178 -10.05 13.64 -1.83
CA ARG A 178 -11.42 13.79 -1.33
C ARG A 178 -11.80 12.68 -0.37
N ASP A 179 -11.23 11.52 -0.56
CA ASP A 179 -11.46 10.33 0.25
C ASP A 179 -10.51 10.29 1.46
N ASN A 180 -10.71 11.22 2.39
CA ASN A 180 -9.92 11.27 3.63
C ASN A 180 -10.48 10.26 4.62
N VAL A 181 -9.62 9.34 5.10
CA VAL A 181 -10.00 8.27 6.03
C VAL A 181 -9.70 8.60 7.50
N GLU A 182 -9.20 9.81 7.80
CA GLU A 182 -8.70 10.20 9.13
C GLU A 182 -9.71 9.91 10.24
N ALA A 183 -10.95 10.31 10.05
CA ALA A 183 -12.01 10.14 11.05
C ALA A 183 -12.33 8.68 11.37
N ARG A 184 -11.93 7.75 10.50
CA ARG A 184 -12.22 6.32 10.62
C ARG A 184 -11.03 5.44 11.01
N LEU A 185 -9.81 5.99 11.09
CA LEU A 185 -8.60 5.19 11.37
C LEU A 185 -8.67 4.50 12.75
N HIS A 186 -9.39 5.08 13.70
CA HIS A 186 -9.62 4.47 15.02
C HIS A 186 -10.50 3.22 14.98
N GLU A 187 -11.22 2.96 13.87
CA GLU A 187 -12.04 1.75 13.65
C GLU A 187 -11.18 0.55 13.19
N LEU A 188 -9.94 0.79 12.75
CA LEU A 188 -9.05 -0.27 12.26
C LEU A 188 -8.74 -1.28 13.36
N ARG A 189 -8.96 -2.55 13.07
CA ARG A 189 -8.71 -3.69 13.98
C ARG A 189 -7.39 -4.41 13.70
N PRO A 190 -6.95 -4.52 12.42
CA PRO A 190 -5.73 -5.24 12.11
C PRO A 190 -4.50 -4.55 12.69
N PRO A 191 -3.52 -5.31 13.25
CA PRO A 191 -2.21 -4.76 13.56
C PRO A 191 -1.59 -4.16 12.30
N THR A 192 -0.94 -3.03 12.43
CA THR A 192 -0.46 -2.23 11.30
C THR A 192 1.02 -1.91 11.43
N LEU A 193 1.81 -2.27 10.42
CA LEU A 193 3.19 -1.82 10.26
C LEU A 193 3.24 -0.62 9.32
N LEU A 194 3.84 0.45 9.77
CA LEU A 194 4.17 1.63 8.98
C LEU A 194 5.68 1.62 8.70
N VAL A 195 6.11 1.46 7.43
CA VAL A 195 7.52 1.57 7.02
C VAL A 195 7.66 2.81 6.16
N TRP A 196 8.43 3.79 6.62
CA TRP A 196 8.44 5.12 6.01
C TRP A 196 9.84 5.65 5.76
N GLY A 197 10.02 6.35 4.64
CA GLY A 197 11.24 7.12 4.40
C GLY A 197 11.29 8.38 5.26
N ARG A 198 12.44 8.66 5.88
CA ARG A 198 12.62 9.90 6.63
C ARG A 198 12.61 11.14 5.74
N GLU A 199 12.99 10.97 4.49
CA GLU A 199 13.09 12.01 3.49
C GLU A 199 11.92 11.98 2.48
N ASP A 200 10.80 11.32 2.83
CA ASP A 200 9.59 11.32 2.01
C ASP A 200 9.04 12.75 1.85
N ARG A 201 9.06 13.23 0.62
CA ARG A 201 8.60 14.57 0.25
C ARG A 201 7.15 14.60 -0.22
N ILE A 202 6.55 13.46 -0.48
CA ILE A 202 5.16 13.32 -0.98
C ILE A 202 4.20 13.18 0.20
N THR A 203 4.44 12.19 1.06
CA THR A 203 3.75 11.99 2.34
C THR A 203 4.78 12.09 3.46
N PRO A 204 5.10 13.31 3.93
CA PRO A 204 6.22 13.53 4.83
C PRO A 204 6.04 12.79 6.18
N PRO A 205 7.12 12.64 6.96
CA PRO A 205 7.14 11.85 8.21
C PRO A 205 6.00 12.17 9.18
N GLU A 206 5.53 13.41 9.21
CA GLU A 206 4.42 13.85 10.06
C GLU A 206 3.11 13.12 9.72
N VAL A 207 2.98 12.66 8.46
CA VAL A 207 1.83 11.84 8.02
C VAL A 207 1.93 10.44 8.63
N ALA A 208 3.11 9.83 8.62
CA ALA A 208 3.34 8.54 9.26
C ALA A 208 3.06 8.59 10.78
N GLU A 209 3.54 9.63 11.45
CA GLU A 209 3.25 9.87 12.87
C GLU A 209 1.75 10.08 13.12
N ARG A 210 1.05 10.73 12.18
CA ARG A 210 -0.39 10.91 12.28
C ARG A 210 -1.11 9.57 12.17
N PHE A 211 -0.73 8.71 11.20
CA PHE A 211 -1.23 7.34 11.12
C PHE A 211 -0.98 6.56 12.39
N GLN A 212 0.25 6.60 12.92
CA GLN A 212 0.60 5.90 14.17
C GLN A 212 -0.25 6.33 15.36
N ARG A 213 -0.56 7.62 15.47
CA ARG A 213 -1.40 8.13 16.57
C ARG A 213 -2.87 7.74 16.45
N LEU A 214 -3.36 7.55 15.22
CA LEU A 214 -4.79 7.34 14.96
C LEU A 214 -5.18 5.87 14.82
N ILE A 215 -4.24 5.01 14.42
CA ILE A 215 -4.46 3.56 14.30
C ILE A 215 -4.13 2.89 15.63
N PRO A 216 -5.08 2.17 16.27
CA PRO A 216 -4.92 1.64 17.63
C PRO A 216 -3.71 0.72 17.83
N ASP A 217 -3.41 -0.16 16.87
CA ASP A 217 -2.28 -1.10 16.91
C ASP A 217 -1.33 -0.84 15.74
N ALA A 218 -0.58 0.28 15.82
CA ALA A 218 0.36 0.69 14.79
C ALA A 218 1.80 0.77 15.30
N GLU A 219 2.70 0.09 14.59
CA GLU A 219 4.14 0.17 14.75
C GLU A 219 4.75 0.99 13.62
N LEU A 220 5.57 1.99 13.92
CA LEU A 220 6.23 2.87 12.94
C LEU A 220 7.73 2.62 12.91
N LEU A 221 8.25 2.35 11.72
CA LEU A 221 9.66 2.20 11.43
C LEU A 221 10.09 3.18 10.33
N TYR A 222 11.13 3.96 10.60
CA TYR A 222 11.73 4.85 9.63
C TYR A 222 12.97 4.25 8.98
N LEU A 223 13.08 4.44 7.65
CA LEU A 223 14.31 4.20 6.90
C LEU A 223 14.97 5.54 6.57
N SER A 224 16.22 5.72 7.00
CA SER A 224 17.04 6.89 6.66
C SER A 224 17.61 6.79 5.25
N ALA A 225 17.87 7.92 4.61
CA ALA A 225 18.27 8.03 3.21
C ALA A 225 17.24 7.33 2.29
N CYS A 226 15.96 7.62 2.52
CA CYS A 226 14.85 6.97 1.85
C CYS A 226 13.70 7.97 1.67
N GLY A 227 13.18 8.05 0.44
CA GLY A 227 12.04 8.87 0.08
C GLY A 227 10.71 8.13 0.20
N HIS A 228 9.86 8.31 -0.82
CA HIS A 228 8.47 7.86 -0.83
C HIS A 228 8.28 6.37 -1.14
N ALA A 229 9.28 5.70 -1.68
CA ALA A 229 9.18 4.33 -2.18
C ALA A 229 10.20 3.38 -1.53
N PRO A 230 10.11 3.10 -0.21
CA PRO A 230 11.05 2.24 0.52
C PRO A 230 11.27 0.86 -0.10
N MET A 231 10.23 0.27 -0.72
CA MET A 231 10.31 -1.02 -1.38
C MET A 231 11.20 -1.00 -2.64
N LEU A 232 11.42 0.17 -3.24
CA LEU A 232 12.31 0.37 -4.39
C LEU A 232 13.69 0.87 -3.98
N GLU A 233 13.75 1.78 -3.01
CA GLU A 233 15.02 2.39 -2.58
C GLU A 233 15.84 1.46 -1.67
N TRP A 234 15.18 0.76 -0.77
CA TRP A 234 15.80 -0.14 0.20
C TRP A 234 15.07 -1.47 0.30
N PRO A 235 14.96 -2.25 -0.79
CA PRO A 235 14.17 -3.48 -0.82
C PRO A 235 14.60 -4.50 0.24
N ASP A 236 15.89 -4.57 0.57
CA ASP A 236 16.40 -5.46 1.63
C ASP A 236 15.90 -5.04 3.02
N ARG A 237 16.03 -3.75 3.34
CA ARG A 237 15.62 -3.22 4.65
C ARG A 237 14.10 -3.24 4.80
N PHE A 238 13.38 -2.87 3.74
CA PHE A 238 11.92 -2.92 3.71
C PHE A 238 11.43 -4.35 3.96
N SER A 239 11.92 -5.31 3.17
CA SER A 239 11.51 -6.71 3.28
C SER A 239 11.89 -7.33 4.63
N ALA A 240 13.07 -6.99 5.18
CA ALA A 240 13.49 -7.44 6.50
C ALA A 240 12.54 -6.92 7.61
N ALA A 241 12.13 -5.65 7.53
CA ALA A 241 11.16 -5.07 8.46
C ALA A 241 9.80 -5.78 8.37
N VAL A 242 9.32 -6.03 7.16
CA VAL A 242 8.06 -6.76 6.93
C VAL A 242 8.16 -8.19 7.45
N ALA A 243 9.23 -8.92 7.12
CA ALA A 243 9.42 -10.31 7.57
C ALA A 243 9.49 -10.43 9.11
N TRP A 244 10.22 -9.51 9.75
CA TRP A 244 10.30 -9.44 11.22
C TRP A 244 8.91 -9.22 11.83
N TRP A 245 8.16 -8.25 11.29
CA TRP A 245 6.83 -7.93 11.81
C TRP A 245 5.81 -9.06 11.56
N LEU A 246 5.87 -9.74 10.39
CA LEU A 246 5.06 -10.91 10.09
C LEU A 246 5.28 -12.01 11.12
N LYS A 247 6.54 -12.30 11.46
CA LYS A 247 6.89 -13.30 12.48
C LYS A 247 6.33 -12.91 13.86
N ALA A 248 6.60 -11.69 14.31
CA ALA A 248 6.09 -11.18 15.59
C ALA A 248 4.55 -11.20 15.66
N SER A 249 3.86 -10.87 14.56
CA SER A 249 2.41 -10.90 14.49
C SER A 249 1.83 -12.32 14.53
N ARG A 250 2.51 -13.31 13.94
CA ARG A 250 2.14 -14.73 14.05
C ARG A 250 2.29 -15.22 15.49
N ASP A 251 3.40 -14.90 16.15
CA ASP A 251 3.66 -15.28 17.54
C ASP A 251 2.59 -14.69 18.48
N ARG A 252 2.20 -13.43 18.29
CA ARG A 252 1.09 -12.79 19.04
C ARG A 252 -0.25 -13.50 18.83
N ARG A 253 -0.56 -13.92 17.60
CA ARG A 253 -1.81 -14.64 17.27
C ARG A 253 -1.80 -16.09 17.78
N ALA A 254 -0.64 -16.72 17.87
CA ALA A 254 -0.48 -18.10 18.35
C ALA A 254 -0.52 -18.22 19.87
N THR A 255 -0.21 -17.14 20.61
CA THR A 255 -0.26 -17.12 22.08
C THR A 255 -1.68 -16.72 22.51
N PRO A 256 -2.51 -17.65 23.06
CA PRO A 256 -3.81 -17.26 23.60
C PRO A 256 -3.56 -16.24 24.71
N ALA A 257 -4.37 -15.19 24.78
CA ALA A 257 -4.41 -14.30 25.94
C ALA A 257 -4.63 -15.19 27.17
N LEU A 258 -3.60 -15.32 28.00
CA LEU A 258 -3.74 -15.94 29.33
C LEU A 258 -4.84 -15.14 30.02
N ALA A 259 -5.99 -15.79 30.21
CA ALA A 259 -7.09 -15.23 30.96
C ALA A 259 -6.52 -14.72 32.28
N MET A 260 -6.51 -13.42 32.49
CA MET A 260 -6.28 -12.83 33.79
C MET A 260 -7.47 -13.30 34.64
N GLY A 261 -7.28 -14.47 35.27
CA GLY A 261 -8.20 -15.00 36.22
C GLY A 261 -8.34 -13.98 37.34
N SER A 262 -9.53 -13.43 37.48
CA SER A 262 -9.96 -12.71 38.66
C SER A 262 -9.83 -13.67 39.84
N ALA A 263 -8.77 -13.50 40.62
CA ALA A 263 -8.69 -14.16 41.93
C ALA A 263 -9.88 -13.69 42.77
N PRO A 264 -10.70 -14.60 43.36
CA PRO A 264 -11.77 -14.18 44.25
C PRO A 264 -11.13 -13.58 45.49
N LEU A 265 -11.47 -12.33 45.80
CA LEU A 265 -11.20 -11.70 47.09
C LEU A 265 -11.85 -12.58 48.19
N GLY A 266 -11.02 -13.38 48.87
CA GLY A 266 -11.43 -14.15 50.03
C GLY A 266 -11.95 -13.19 51.10
N SER A 267 -13.22 -13.32 51.47
CA SER A 267 -13.80 -12.73 52.67
C SER A 267 -13.22 -13.42 53.88
N THR A 268 -12.38 -12.75 54.65
CA THR A 268 -12.09 -13.14 56.04
C THR A 268 -13.00 -12.37 56.99
N ARG A 269 -13.68 -13.12 57.79
CA ARG A 269 -14.52 -12.68 58.95
C ARG A 269 -13.65 -12.01 60.02
#